data_9c3901bf94d93c7d5a805cb26ac8f1c2
#
_entry.id   9c3901bf94d93c7d5a805cb26ac8f1c2
#
_cell.length_a   1.000
_cell.length_b   1.000
_cell.length_c   1.000
_cell.angle_alpha   90.00
_cell.angle_beta   90.00
_cell.angle_gamma   90.00
#
_symmetry.space_group_name_H-M   'P 1'
#
loop_
_entity.id
_entity.type
_entity.pdbx_description
1 polymer ?
#
loop_
_entity_poly.entity_id
_entity_poly.type
_entity_poly.pdbx_seq_one_letter_code
_entity_poly.pdbx_strand_id
1 'polypeptide(L)'
;YMDYTNCRDSIHKSELSLPGGTLPLGAEVQQLVFNFNCTPLRDMYFVKLKVINKSLLVWDSTYISNMNDIDIGASSDDAVGCDSLKDISFTYNFYNSDNDYGTNPPAVGVRFLQSPLVHTGNNSDTAKLPYDTLIGYKVTGMSGFIRVIEGTCLGDLDEAPIAYNFMRGKDGCGNALINWVTGRPTTYVYSGNACSHSGWYDSSSGDRRGLANSGPFTMNSGDTQIVVLSYMITRDGGNNLQNVCALQSLSDSALKYYYNDFKTCVPIGIEPISSEIPQRYELLQNYPNPFNPMTKLRFSIPLSRGVAE
;
A
#
# COMPACT_ATOMS: atom_id res chain seq x y z
N TYR A 1 15.52 11.66 2.62
CA TYR A 1 16.04 12.18 1.35
C TYR A 1 17.27 11.35 0.95
N MET A 2 17.13 10.40 0.04
CA MET A 2 18.28 9.75 -0.56
C MET A 2 18.74 10.61 -1.74
N ASP A 3 19.95 11.15 -1.65
CA ASP A 3 20.57 11.81 -2.78
C ASP A 3 20.94 10.75 -3.80
N TYR A 4 20.28 10.77 -4.94
CA TYR A 4 20.52 9.83 -6.04
C TYR A 4 21.98 9.82 -6.51
N THR A 5 22.69 10.93 -6.39
CA THR A 5 24.11 11.02 -6.77
C THR A 5 25.01 10.22 -5.85
N ASN A 6 24.58 9.95 -4.62
CA ASN A 6 25.28 9.17 -3.60
C ASN A 6 24.77 7.72 -3.45
N CYS A 7 23.67 7.36 -4.12
CA CYS A 7 23.12 6.00 -4.11
C CYS A 7 24.00 4.95 -4.86
N ARG A 8 25.20 5.31 -5.26
CA ARG A 8 26.23 4.37 -5.76
C ARG A 8 27.08 3.78 -4.62
N ASP A 9 26.62 3.93 -3.43
CA ASP A 9 27.23 3.39 -2.22
C ASP A 9 27.28 1.84 -2.23
N SER A 10 28.16 1.27 -1.43
CA SER A 10 28.41 -0.17 -1.32
C SER A 10 27.17 -0.99 -0.94
N ILE A 11 26.16 -0.37 -0.33
CA ILE A 11 24.88 -1.01 0.04
C ILE A 11 24.08 -1.42 -1.21
N HIS A 12 24.06 -0.59 -2.25
CA HIS A 12 23.33 -0.89 -3.50
C HIS A 12 24.11 -1.78 -4.46
N LYS A 13 25.42 -1.98 -4.22
CA LYS A 13 26.23 -2.93 -4.98
C LYS A 13 25.89 -4.38 -4.65
N SER A 14 25.29 -4.66 -3.50
CA SER A 14 24.85 -6.01 -3.14
C SER A 14 23.76 -6.54 -4.05
N GLU A 15 22.86 -5.68 -4.56
CA GLU A 15 21.81 -6.05 -5.50
C GLU A 15 22.38 -6.45 -6.87
N LEU A 16 23.51 -5.86 -7.29
CA LEU A 16 24.21 -6.26 -8.51
C LEU A 16 24.96 -7.59 -8.40
N SER A 17 25.21 -8.04 -7.16
CA SER A 17 25.88 -9.32 -6.91
C SER A 17 24.90 -10.50 -6.76
N LEU A 18 23.60 -10.21 -6.66
CA LEU A 18 22.54 -11.23 -6.66
C LEU A 18 22.22 -11.63 -8.10
N PRO A 19 21.94 -12.92 -8.37
CA PRO A 19 21.45 -13.36 -9.66
C PRO A 19 20.19 -12.54 -10.03
N GLY A 20 20.18 -11.92 -11.21
CA GLY A 20 19.05 -11.11 -11.66
C GLY A 20 18.88 -9.73 -11.02
N GLY A 21 19.88 -9.25 -10.27
CA GLY A 21 19.88 -7.89 -9.73
C GLY A 21 19.92 -6.81 -10.83
N THR A 22 19.40 -5.62 -10.52
CA THR A 22 19.34 -4.48 -11.46
C THR A 22 20.05 -3.27 -10.91
N LEU A 23 20.40 -2.34 -11.82
CA LEU A 23 20.84 -1.00 -11.41
C LEU A 23 19.69 -0.24 -10.74
N PRO A 24 19.99 0.70 -9.82
CA PRO A 24 18.98 1.58 -9.24
C PRO A 24 18.19 2.32 -10.31
N LEU A 25 16.86 2.36 -10.15
CA LEU A 25 15.95 3.04 -11.10
C LEU A 25 16.13 4.57 -11.09
N GLY A 26 16.73 5.13 -10.05
CA GLY A 26 16.75 6.58 -9.86
C GLY A 26 15.40 7.13 -9.43
N ALA A 27 14.69 6.40 -8.56
CA ALA A 27 13.45 6.83 -7.97
C ALA A 27 13.72 7.66 -6.70
N GLU A 28 13.03 8.81 -6.56
CA GLU A 28 12.85 9.46 -5.28
C GLU A 28 11.47 9.09 -4.74
N VAL A 29 11.41 8.57 -3.52
CA VAL A 29 10.15 8.21 -2.85
C VAL A 29 10.01 9.05 -1.58
N GLN A 30 8.96 9.86 -1.53
CA GLN A 30 8.58 10.60 -0.34
C GLN A 30 7.38 9.90 0.29
N GLN A 31 7.48 9.54 1.57
CA GLN A 31 6.45 8.80 2.29
C GLN A 31 5.88 9.65 3.42
N LEU A 32 4.55 9.65 3.52
CA LEU A 32 3.80 10.20 4.65
C LEU A 32 2.89 9.12 5.22
N VAL A 33 2.99 8.85 6.51
CA VAL A 33 2.09 7.95 7.24
C VAL A 33 1.27 8.76 8.22
N PHE A 34 -0.05 8.53 8.25
CA PHE A 34 -0.97 9.26 9.13
C PHE A 34 -2.18 8.40 9.48
N ASN A 35 -2.85 8.76 10.57
CA ASN A 35 -4.10 8.14 11.02
C ASN A 35 -5.03 9.18 11.64
N PHE A 36 -6.26 8.77 11.95
CA PHE A 36 -7.28 9.61 12.59
C PHE A 36 -7.90 8.89 13.79
N ASN A 37 -8.18 9.63 14.85
CA ASN A 37 -8.88 9.09 16.03
C ASN A 37 -10.40 9.31 15.93
N CYS A 38 -10.99 8.96 14.82
CA CYS A 38 -12.43 9.02 14.63
C CYS A 38 -12.94 7.69 14.07
N THR A 39 -14.13 7.28 14.46
CA THR A 39 -14.80 6.11 13.87
C THR A 39 -15.30 6.47 12.47
N PRO A 40 -15.04 5.64 11.44
CA PRO A 40 -14.40 4.32 11.50
C PRO A 40 -12.89 4.33 11.26
N LEU A 41 -12.21 5.48 11.16
CA LEU A 41 -10.82 5.60 10.71
C LEU A 41 -9.79 5.24 11.79
N ARG A 42 -10.18 5.11 13.06
CA ARG A 42 -9.26 4.80 14.17
C ARG A 42 -8.58 3.42 14.04
N ASP A 43 -9.22 2.48 13.32
CA ASP A 43 -8.75 1.11 13.13
C ASP A 43 -7.98 0.95 11.81
N MET A 44 -7.46 2.06 11.30
CA MET A 44 -6.66 2.09 10.09
C MET A 44 -5.60 3.20 10.12
N TYR A 45 -4.57 3.03 9.29
CA TYR A 45 -3.64 4.10 8.96
C TYR A 45 -3.47 4.21 7.46
N PHE A 46 -2.97 5.35 7.03
CA PHE A 46 -2.82 5.70 5.63
C PHE A 46 -1.36 5.92 5.29
N VAL A 47 -0.96 5.45 4.14
CA VAL A 47 0.38 5.66 3.59
C VAL A 47 0.23 6.38 2.26
N LYS A 48 0.76 7.59 2.18
CA LYS A 48 0.85 8.37 0.94
C LYS A 48 2.29 8.32 0.43
N LEU A 49 2.46 7.79 -0.75
CA LEU A 49 3.73 7.74 -1.45
C LEU A 49 3.70 8.75 -2.60
N LYS A 50 4.72 9.58 -2.70
CA LYS A 50 5.02 10.39 -3.87
C LYS A 50 6.26 9.81 -4.53
N VAL A 51 6.09 9.22 -5.70
CA VAL A 51 7.15 8.57 -6.47
C VAL A 51 7.54 9.49 -7.62
N ILE A 52 8.81 9.84 -7.72
CA ILE A 52 9.34 10.77 -8.71
C ILE A 52 10.43 10.05 -9.52
N ASN A 53 10.31 10.07 -10.84
CA ASN A 53 11.38 9.60 -11.72
C ASN A 53 12.49 10.66 -11.78
N LYS A 54 13.57 10.46 -11.03
CA LYS A 54 14.75 11.34 -11.01
C LYS A 54 15.82 10.89 -12.02
N SER A 55 15.58 9.79 -12.73
CA SER A 55 16.50 9.34 -13.78
C SER A 55 16.31 10.17 -15.05
N LEU A 56 17.23 10.03 -15.98
CA LEU A 56 17.12 10.61 -17.33
C LEU A 56 16.36 9.69 -18.30
N LEU A 57 15.88 8.55 -17.82
CA LEU A 57 15.22 7.53 -18.64
C LEU A 57 13.70 7.61 -18.48
N VAL A 58 13.00 7.23 -19.52
CA VAL A 58 11.56 6.94 -19.44
C VAL A 58 11.39 5.57 -18.79
N TRP A 59 10.57 5.50 -17.74
CA TRP A 59 10.13 4.22 -17.18
C TRP A 59 8.86 3.82 -17.90
N ASP A 60 8.96 2.84 -18.76
CA ASP A 60 7.82 2.25 -19.44
C ASP A 60 7.39 0.95 -18.77
N SER A 61 6.09 0.63 -18.90
CA SER A 61 5.52 -0.58 -18.31
C SER A 61 5.85 -0.74 -16.81
N THR A 62 5.79 0.37 -16.09
CA THR A 62 6.12 0.46 -14.67
C THR A 62 4.96 -0.06 -13.82
N TYR A 63 5.30 -0.70 -12.70
CA TYR A 63 4.35 -1.16 -11.69
C TYR A 63 4.78 -0.65 -10.32
N ILE A 64 3.78 -0.41 -9.45
CA ILE A 64 3.96 -0.25 -8.01
C ILE A 64 3.22 -1.38 -7.34
N SER A 65 3.89 -2.07 -6.42
CA SER A 65 3.33 -3.19 -5.70
C SER A 65 3.42 -2.98 -4.21
N ASN A 66 2.39 -3.43 -3.51
CA ASN A 66 2.37 -3.55 -2.06
C ASN A 66 2.52 -5.03 -1.71
N MET A 67 3.66 -5.39 -1.13
CA MET A 67 3.89 -6.72 -0.58
C MET A 67 3.52 -6.71 0.90
N ASN A 68 2.70 -7.66 1.29
CA ASN A 68 2.29 -7.88 2.66
C ASN A 68 2.72 -9.28 3.10
N ASP A 69 3.41 -9.33 4.23
CA ASP A 69 3.78 -10.51 4.98
C ASP A 69 3.17 -10.33 6.37
N ILE A 70 1.87 -10.63 6.48
CA ILE A 70 1.07 -10.34 7.67
C ILE A 70 0.77 -11.65 8.35
N ASP A 71 1.34 -11.83 9.54
CA ASP A 71 1.05 -12.95 10.42
C ASP A 71 -0.06 -12.55 11.39
N ILE A 72 -1.19 -13.24 11.34
CA ILE A 72 -2.29 -13.05 12.29
C ILE A 72 -2.14 -14.10 13.38
N GLY A 73 -1.31 -13.78 14.38
CA GLY A 73 -0.89 -14.72 15.41
C GLY A 73 0.15 -15.71 14.86
N ALA A 74 -0.23 -16.96 14.67
CA ALA A 74 0.68 -17.97 14.12
C ALA A 74 0.78 -17.85 12.60
N SER A 75 1.99 -17.69 12.05
CA SER A 75 2.23 -17.54 10.60
C SER A 75 1.77 -18.72 9.75
N SER A 76 1.61 -19.90 10.35
CA SER A 76 1.32 -21.15 9.62
C SER A 76 -0.17 -21.41 9.36
N ASP A 77 -1.07 -20.57 9.86
CA ASP A 77 -2.51 -20.77 9.76
C ASP A 77 -3.26 -19.59 9.13
N ASP A 78 -2.55 -18.76 8.39
CA ASP A 78 -3.10 -17.66 7.62
C ASP A 78 -3.67 -18.09 6.27
N ALA A 79 -4.54 -17.26 5.73
CA ALA A 79 -5.07 -17.29 4.38
C ALA A 79 -5.13 -15.87 3.80
N VAL A 80 -5.03 -15.78 2.47
CA VAL A 80 -5.04 -14.49 1.77
C VAL A 80 -6.09 -14.44 0.68
N GLY A 81 -6.43 -13.24 0.25
CA GLY A 81 -7.32 -13.02 -0.87
C GLY A 81 -7.35 -11.58 -1.33
N CYS A 82 -8.15 -11.34 -2.36
CA CYS A 82 -8.36 -9.99 -2.86
C CYS A 82 -9.79 -9.78 -3.36
N ASP A 83 -10.20 -8.52 -3.38
CA ASP A 83 -11.38 -8.06 -4.11
C ASP A 83 -10.93 -7.04 -5.15
N SER A 84 -10.89 -7.45 -6.42
CA SER A 84 -10.43 -6.63 -7.53
C SER A 84 -11.36 -5.47 -7.85
N LEU A 85 -12.63 -5.53 -7.46
CA LEU A 85 -13.59 -4.44 -7.65
C LEU A 85 -13.43 -3.34 -6.60
N LYS A 86 -12.83 -3.68 -5.48
CA LYS A 86 -12.56 -2.75 -4.37
C LYS A 86 -11.09 -2.36 -4.25
N ASP A 87 -10.20 -2.85 -5.12
CA ASP A 87 -8.76 -2.61 -5.07
C ASP A 87 -8.13 -2.96 -3.71
N ILE A 88 -8.62 -4.02 -3.04
CA ILE A 88 -8.19 -4.46 -1.72
C ILE A 88 -7.59 -5.86 -1.75
N SER A 89 -6.47 -6.05 -1.07
CA SER A 89 -5.92 -7.34 -0.67
C SER A 89 -6.08 -7.52 0.84
N PHE A 90 -6.19 -8.76 1.30
CA PHE A 90 -6.41 -9.05 2.71
C PHE A 90 -5.77 -10.36 3.14
N THR A 91 -5.44 -10.42 4.44
CA THR A 91 -4.99 -11.61 5.17
C THR A 91 -5.97 -11.85 6.32
N TYR A 92 -6.29 -13.10 6.57
CA TYR A 92 -7.15 -13.52 7.68
C TYR A 92 -6.70 -14.88 8.19
N ASN A 93 -6.91 -15.15 9.49
CA ASN A 93 -6.62 -16.46 10.05
C ASN A 93 -7.58 -17.51 9.44
N PHE A 94 -7.06 -18.61 8.97
CA PHE A 94 -7.83 -19.66 8.30
C PHE A 94 -8.85 -20.32 9.25
N TYR A 95 -8.47 -20.49 10.53
CA TYR A 95 -9.35 -21.03 11.56
C TYR A 95 -10.02 -19.91 12.37
N ASN A 96 -11.17 -20.19 12.96
CA ASN A 96 -11.86 -19.23 13.84
C ASN A 96 -11.25 -19.17 15.26
N SER A 97 -10.04 -19.65 15.42
CA SER A 97 -9.26 -19.57 16.66
C SER A 97 -7.78 -19.52 16.34
N ASP A 98 -7.06 -18.74 17.08
CA ASP A 98 -5.62 -18.56 17.02
C ASP A 98 -5.04 -18.55 18.44
N ASN A 99 -3.75 -18.90 18.60
CA ASN A 99 -3.12 -19.01 19.89
C ASN A 99 -2.95 -17.64 20.59
N ASP A 100 -2.70 -16.58 19.83
CA ASP A 100 -2.46 -15.24 20.35
C ASP A 100 -3.76 -14.43 20.45
N TYR A 101 -4.65 -14.57 19.46
CA TYR A 101 -5.92 -13.83 19.41
C TYR A 101 -7.10 -14.55 20.04
N GLY A 102 -7.00 -15.86 20.30
CA GLY A 102 -8.11 -16.68 20.76
C GLY A 102 -9.17 -16.85 19.68
N THR A 103 -10.45 -16.91 20.08
CA THR A 103 -11.59 -16.99 19.15
C THR A 103 -11.79 -15.68 18.41
N ASN A 104 -12.28 -15.76 17.16
CA ASN A 104 -12.54 -14.60 16.31
C ASN A 104 -11.27 -13.77 16.03
N PRO A 105 -10.18 -14.36 15.47
CA PRO A 105 -9.00 -13.59 15.09
C PRO A 105 -9.34 -12.53 14.04
N PRO A 106 -8.60 -11.38 14.01
CA PRO A 106 -8.91 -10.27 13.11
C PRO A 106 -8.71 -10.62 11.63
N ALA A 107 -9.22 -9.76 10.75
CA ALA A 107 -8.77 -9.67 9.36
C ALA A 107 -8.05 -8.33 9.15
N VAL A 108 -7.00 -8.36 8.35
CA VAL A 108 -6.19 -7.20 7.97
C VAL A 108 -6.24 -7.02 6.46
N GLY A 109 -6.34 -5.78 5.98
CA GLY A 109 -6.35 -5.51 4.55
C GLY A 109 -5.66 -4.23 4.17
N VAL A 110 -5.25 -4.19 2.91
CA VAL A 110 -4.64 -3.02 2.29
C VAL A 110 -5.38 -2.68 1.01
N ARG A 111 -5.89 -1.44 0.93
CA ARG A 111 -6.60 -0.92 -0.22
C ARG A 111 -5.83 0.19 -0.90
N PHE A 112 -5.76 0.18 -2.23
CA PHE A 112 -5.40 1.34 -3.02
C PHE A 112 -6.56 2.34 -3.00
N LEU A 113 -6.39 3.46 -2.28
CA LEU A 113 -7.33 4.59 -2.32
C LEU A 113 -7.04 5.50 -3.52
N GLN A 114 -5.78 5.61 -3.87
CA GLN A 114 -5.29 6.20 -5.11
C GLN A 114 -4.14 5.35 -5.66
N SER A 115 -4.24 5.00 -6.91
CA SER A 115 -3.21 4.32 -7.67
C SER A 115 -2.64 5.26 -8.74
N PRO A 116 -1.56 4.89 -9.44
CA PRO A 116 -0.98 5.71 -10.49
C PRO A 116 -2.00 6.16 -11.55
N LEU A 117 -1.81 7.37 -12.03
CA LEU A 117 -2.62 7.97 -13.08
C LEU A 117 -2.04 7.64 -14.46
N VAL A 118 -2.91 7.28 -15.38
CA VAL A 118 -2.57 7.05 -16.79
C VAL A 118 -3.37 8.02 -17.66
N HIS A 119 -2.66 8.80 -18.47
CA HIS A 119 -3.30 9.63 -19.48
C HIS A 119 -3.75 8.74 -20.64
N THR A 120 -5.03 8.71 -20.92
CA THR A 120 -5.62 7.87 -21.97
C THR A 120 -5.88 8.64 -23.26
N GLY A 121 -5.94 9.97 -23.20
CA GLY A 121 -6.35 10.83 -24.31
C GLY A 121 -7.83 10.73 -24.68
N ASN A 122 -8.60 9.90 -24.01
CA ASN A 122 -10.04 9.75 -24.23
C ASN A 122 -10.81 10.59 -23.21
N ASN A 123 -11.49 11.63 -23.69
CA ASN A 123 -12.26 12.55 -22.85
C ASN A 123 -13.45 11.88 -22.10
N SER A 124 -13.82 10.66 -22.46
CA SER A 124 -14.81 9.88 -21.70
C SER A 124 -14.22 9.25 -20.43
N ASP A 125 -12.90 9.17 -20.34
CA ASP A 125 -12.21 8.63 -19.17
C ASP A 125 -12.04 9.72 -18.13
N THR A 126 -12.28 9.37 -16.87
CA THR A 126 -12.11 10.30 -15.75
C THR A 126 -11.42 9.62 -14.57
N ALA A 127 -10.46 10.31 -13.97
CA ALA A 127 -9.84 9.92 -12.70
C ALA A 127 -10.34 10.85 -11.59
N LYS A 128 -11.04 10.29 -10.61
CA LYS A 128 -11.52 11.03 -9.44
C LYS A 128 -10.42 11.12 -8.39
N LEU A 129 -10.14 12.32 -7.91
CA LEU A 129 -9.22 12.63 -6.81
C LEU A 129 -9.97 13.35 -5.68
N PRO A 130 -9.40 13.50 -4.46
CA PRO A 130 -10.09 14.18 -3.34
C PRO A 130 -10.54 15.61 -3.65
N TYR A 131 -9.81 16.33 -4.49
CA TYR A 131 -10.05 17.76 -4.79
C TYR A 131 -10.41 18.02 -6.24
N ASP A 132 -10.31 17.01 -7.11
CA ASP A 132 -10.40 17.21 -8.55
C ASP A 132 -10.91 15.96 -9.28
N THR A 133 -11.35 16.17 -10.52
CA THR A 133 -11.66 15.09 -11.46
C THR A 133 -10.93 15.38 -12.77
N LEU A 134 -9.95 14.54 -13.09
CA LEU A 134 -9.14 14.70 -14.28
C LEU A 134 -9.82 14.02 -15.47
N ILE A 135 -10.11 14.78 -16.52
CA ILE A 135 -10.65 14.27 -17.79
C ILE A 135 -9.50 13.77 -18.66
N GLY A 136 -9.69 12.67 -19.37
CA GLY A 136 -8.67 12.03 -20.19
C GLY A 136 -7.67 11.19 -19.40
N TYR A 137 -7.99 10.89 -18.13
CA TYR A 137 -7.15 10.07 -17.26
C TYR A 137 -7.94 8.92 -16.64
N LYS A 138 -7.23 7.87 -16.30
CA LYS A 138 -7.69 6.75 -15.43
C LYS A 138 -6.70 6.52 -14.29
N VAL A 139 -7.18 6.03 -13.17
CA VAL A 139 -6.35 5.37 -12.16
C VAL A 139 -6.12 3.92 -12.60
N THR A 140 -4.94 3.36 -12.34
CA THR A 140 -4.66 1.96 -12.70
C THR A 140 -5.44 0.96 -11.87
N GLY A 141 -5.85 1.34 -10.66
CA GLY A 141 -6.46 0.43 -9.69
C GLY A 141 -5.48 -0.67 -9.26
N MET A 142 -5.99 -1.70 -8.63
CA MET A 142 -5.25 -2.95 -8.43
C MET A 142 -5.33 -3.77 -9.71
N SER A 143 -4.21 -3.97 -10.40
CA SER A 143 -4.14 -4.69 -11.68
C SER A 143 -3.87 -6.19 -11.52
N GLY A 144 -3.53 -6.63 -10.31
CA GLY A 144 -3.30 -8.03 -9.99
C GLY A 144 -3.04 -8.26 -8.52
N PHE A 145 -3.24 -9.49 -8.09
CA PHE A 145 -2.89 -9.98 -6.75
C PHE A 145 -2.27 -11.37 -6.86
N ILE A 146 -1.09 -11.54 -6.29
CA ILE A 146 -0.33 -12.78 -6.32
C ILE A 146 -0.11 -13.26 -4.89
N ARG A 147 -0.28 -14.55 -4.67
CA ARG A 147 0.19 -15.21 -3.47
C ARG A 147 1.63 -15.68 -3.71
N VAL A 148 2.57 -15.22 -2.89
CA VAL A 148 3.95 -15.70 -2.86
C VAL A 148 4.00 -16.88 -1.88
N ILE A 149 4.54 -18.01 -2.34
CA ILE A 149 4.74 -19.25 -1.55
C ILE A 149 6.11 -19.83 -1.87
N GLU A 150 6.58 -20.74 -1.06
CA GLU A 150 7.78 -21.50 -1.41
C GLU A 150 7.58 -22.33 -2.69
N GLY A 151 8.61 -22.39 -3.52
CA GLY A 151 8.61 -23.20 -4.75
C GLY A 151 9.21 -22.45 -5.93
N THR A 152 9.45 -23.18 -7.03
CA THR A 152 10.25 -22.69 -8.15
C THR A 152 9.64 -21.50 -8.91
N CYS A 153 8.32 -21.46 -9.08
CA CYS A 153 7.67 -20.39 -9.86
C CYS A 153 6.78 -19.48 -9.02
N LEU A 154 6.62 -19.73 -7.72
CA LEU A 154 5.80 -18.92 -6.80
C LEU A 154 6.60 -18.54 -5.55
N GLY A 155 7.91 -18.74 -5.58
CA GLY A 155 8.84 -18.46 -4.49
C GLY A 155 9.10 -16.97 -4.27
N ASP A 156 10.06 -16.69 -3.43
CA ASP A 156 10.41 -15.33 -3.03
C ASP A 156 10.84 -14.45 -4.19
N LEU A 157 10.74 -13.15 -3.99
CA LEU A 157 11.05 -12.10 -4.98
C LEU A 157 12.58 -11.86 -5.04
N ASP A 158 13.36 -12.93 -5.09
CA ASP A 158 14.83 -12.89 -4.97
C ASP A 158 15.52 -12.29 -6.20
N GLU A 159 14.83 -12.31 -7.33
CA GLU A 159 15.36 -11.83 -8.59
C GLU A 159 14.42 -10.82 -9.25
N ALA A 160 14.98 -9.77 -9.87
CA ALA A 160 14.18 -8.75 -10.55
C ALA A 160 13.25 -9.31 -11.65
N PRO A 161 13.63 -10.29 -12.48
CA PRO A 161 12.71 -10.91 -13.45
C PRO A 161 11.52 -11.61 -12.79
N ILE A 162 11.72 -12.31 -11.66
CA ILE A 162 10.67 -12.97 -10.89
C ILE A 162 9.71 -11.93 -10.33
N ALA A 163 10.25 -10.91 -9.64
CA ALA A 163 9.47 -9.81 -9.09
C ALA A 163 8.64 -9.11 -10.18
N TYR A 164 9.24 -8.82 -11.33
CA TYR A 164 8.55 -8.16 -12.43
C TYR A 164 7.44 -9.04 -13.05
N ASN A 165 7.65 -10.35 -13.15
CA ASN A 165 6.61 -11.27 -13.60
C ASN A 165 5.41 -11.26 -12.64
N PHE A 166 5.66 -11.29 -11.33
CA PHE A 166 4.58 -11.18 -10.33
C PHE A 166 3.85 -9.84 -10.41
N MET A 167 4.55 -8.73 -10.60
CA MET A 167 3.94 -7.41 -10.79
C MET A 167 3.01 -7.37 -12.01
N ARG A 168 3.31 -8.16 -13.05
CA ARG A 168 2.50 -8.28 -14.26
C ARG A 168 1.35 -9.29 -14.13
N GLY A 169 1.12 -9.86 -12.96
CA GLY A 169 0.09 -10.85 -12.72
C GLY A 169 0.39 -12.22 -13.34
N LYS A 170 1.66 -12.61 -13.40
CA LYS A 170 2.15 -13.92 -13.85
C LYS A 170 2.80 -14.66 -12.69
N ASP A 171 3.10 -15.95 -12.85
CA ASP A 171 4.02 -16.62 -11.93
C ASP A 171 5.48 -16.13 -12.15
N GLY A 172 6.40 -16.47 -11.23
CA GLY A 172 7.80 -16.06 -11.32
C GLY A 172 8.51 -16.57 -12.57
N CYS A 173 8.05 -17.66 -13.16
CA CYS A 173 8.55 -18.23 -14.41
C CYS A 173 7.97 -17.55 -15.67
N GLY A 174 7.05 -16.59 -15.51
CA GLY A 174 6.43 -15.83 -16.59
C GLY A 174 5.20 -16.49 -17.21
N ASN A 175 4.67 -17.58 -16.64
CA ASN A 175 3.46 -18.21 -17.12
C ASN A 175 2.21 -17.46 -16.66
N ALA A 176 1.13 -17.58 -17.44
CA ALA A 176 -0.17 -17.07 -17.04
C ALA A 176 -0.73 -17.84 -15.86
N LEU A 177 -1.26 -17.15 -14.86
CA LEU A 177 -2.02 -17.78 -13.78
C LEU A 177 -3.39 -18.22 -14.28
N ILE A 178 -3.86 -19.34 -13.81
CA ILE A 178 -5.17 -19.89 -14.18
C ILE A 178 -6.06 -19.90 -12.94
N ASN A 179 -7.21 -19.29 -13.05
CA ASN A 179 -8.26 -19.41 -12.04
C ASN A 179 -8.86 -20.82 -12.11
N TRP A 180 -8.67 -21.60 -11.06
CA TRP A 180 -9.04 -23.02 -11.04
C TRP A 180 -10.54 -23.26 -11.06
N VAL A 181 -11.34 -22.27 -10.68
CA VAL A 181 -12.80 -22.39 -10.73
C VAL A 181 -13.35 -22.15 -12.14
N THR A 182 -12.76 -21.19 -12.87
CA THR A 182 -13.24 -20.80 -14.20
C THR A 182 -12.44 -21.44 -15.35
N GLY A 183 -11.23 -21.96 -15.07
CA GLY A 183 -10.28 -22.45 -16.07
C GLY A 183 -9.69 -21.36 -16.98
N ARG A 184 -9.86 -20.08 -16.64
CA ARG A 184 -9.42 -18.95 -17.47
C ARG A 184 -8.17 -18.28 -16.89
N PRO A 185 -7.33 -17.69 -17.76
CA PRO A 185 -6.24 -16.84 -17.30
C PRO A 185 -6.75 -15.69 -16.42
N THR A 186 -5.96 -15.34 -15.41
CA THR A 186 -6.25 -14.26 -14.47
C THR A 186 -4.95 -13.61 -13.98
N THR A 187 -5.04 -12.36 -13.52
CA THR A 187 -3.97 -11.69 -12.77
C THR A 187 -4.27 -11.65 -11.27
N TYR A 188 -5.39 -12.22 -10.83
CA TYR A 188 -5.87 -12.18 -9.44
C TYR A 188 -6.00 -13.59 -8.87
N VAL A 189 -5.08 -13.96 -7.99
CA VAL A 189 -5.18 -15.17 -7.18
C VAL A 189 -6.18 -14.94 -6.06
N TYR A 190 -7.01 -15.96 -5.75
CA TYR A 190 -7.98 -15.89 -4.66
C TYR A 190 -8.91 -14.67 -4.68
N SER A 191 -9.43 -14.35 -5.87
CA SER A 191 -10.39 -13.26 -6.08
C SER A 191 -11.84 -13.65 -5.81
N GLY A 192 -12.07 -14.81 -5.21
CA GLY A 192 -13.39 -15.24 -4.76
C GLY A 192 -13.77 -14.63 -3.42
N ASN A 193 -14.98 -14.92 -2.96
CA ASN A 193 -15.49 -14.42 -1.70
C ASN A 193 -15.17 -15.39 -0.55
N ALA A 194 -14.20 -15.03 0.29
CA ALA A 194 -13.79 -15.82 1.44
C ALA A 194 -14.91 -15.96 2.48
N CYS A 195 -15.75 -14.92 2.69
CA CYS A 195 -16.82 -14.95 3.68
C CYS A 195 -17.91 -15.99 3.37
N SER A 196 -18.19 -16.21 2.08
CA SER A 196 -19.23 -17.16 1.63
C SER A 196 -18.66 -18.43 1.03
N HIS A 197 -17.33 -18.59 1.04
CA HIS A 197 -16.62 -19.69 0.39
C HIS A 197 -17.04 -19.90 -1.08
N SER A 198 -17.21 -18.80 -1.82
CA SER A 198 -17.62 -18.85 -3.21
C SER A 198 -16.57 -18.32 -4.17
N GLY A 199 -16.49 -18.91 -5.34
CA GLY A 199 -15.46 -18.61 -6.32
C GLY A 199 -14.08 -19.17 -5.91
N TRP A 200 -13.01 -18.56 -6.40
CA TRP A 200 -11.64 -18.99 -6.08
C TRP A 200 -11.13 -18.25 -4.85
N TYR A 201 -11.20 -18.85 -3.69
CA TYR A 201 -10.66 -18.36 -2.42
C TYR A 201 -9.52 -19.26 -1.92
N ASP A 202 -8.70 -18.81 -0.99
CA ASP A 202 -7.66 -19.61 -0.35
C ASP A 202 -8.31 -20.67 0.54
N SER A 203 -8.20 -21.92 0.13
CA SER A 203 -8.84 -23.07 0.80
C SER A 203 -7.89 -23.87 1.68
N SER A 204 -6.71 -23.33 1.98
CA SER A 204 -5.70 -23.97 2.83
C SER A 204 -4.99 -22.93 3.69
N SER A 205 -4.58 -23.33 4.89
CA SER A 205 -3.76 -22.52 5.77
C SER A 205 -2.28 -22.59 5.41
N GLY A 206 -1.50 -21.60 5.83
CA GLY A 206 -0.03 -21.58 5.74
C GLY A 206 0.54 -20.21 5.97
N ASP A 207 1.86 -20.12 5.92
CA ASP A 207 2.59 -18.86 5.82
C ASP A 207 2.23 -18.19 4.48
N ARG A 208 1.62 -17.01 4.55
CA ARG A 208 0.98 -16.34 3.41
C ARG A 208 1.54 -14.95 3.18
N ARG A 209 2.16 -14.77 2.02
CA ARG A 209 2.58 -13.45 1.55
C ARG A 209 1.76 -13.05 0.33
N GLY A 210 1.26 -11.82 0.34
CA GLY A 210 0.44 -11.27 -0.73
C GLY A 210 1.11 -10.11 -1.43
N LEU A 211 1.08 -10.07 -2.76
CA LEU A 211 1.58 -8.97 -3.57
C LEU A 211 0.42 -8.36 -4.37
N ALA A 212 -0.03 -7.18 -3.96
CA ALA A 212 -1.04 -6.40 -4.67
C ALA A 212 -0.35 -5.42 -5.62
N ASN A 213 -0.68 -5.50 -6.91
CA ASN A 213 -0.01 -4.80 -7.98
C ASN A 213 -0.87 -3.68 -8.56
N SER A 214 -0.24 -2.60 -9.01
CA SER A 214 -0.89 -1.50 -9.71
C SER A 214 -0.03 -1.04 -10.89
N GLY A 215 -0.57 -1.06 -12.08
CA GLY A 215 0.11 -0.78 -13.34
C GLY A 215 -0.49 -1.59 -14.51
N PRO A 216 0.10 -1.49 -15.73
CA PRO A 216 1.28 -0.69 -16.07
C PRO A 216 0.97 0.80 -16.23
N PHE A 217 1.99 1.62 -16.03
CA PHE A 217 1.99 3.05 -16.35
C PHE A 217 3.37 3.48 -16.84
N THR A 218 3.46 4.68 -17.43
CA THR A 218 4.71 5.25 -17.92
C THR A 218 5.04 6.51 -17.14
N MET A 219 6.33 6.74 -16.85
CA MET A 219 6.84 7.97 -16.25
C MET A 219 8.02 8.49 -17.04
N ASN A 220 7.90 9.69 -17.59
CA ASN A 220 9.03 10.40 -18.17
C ASN A 220 9.97 10.89 -17.05
N SER A 221 11.17 11.34 -17.43
CA SER A 221 12.09 12.00 -16.50
C SER A 221 11.41 13.21 -15.86
N GLY A 222 11.42 13.28 -14.54
CA GLY A 222 10.77 14.33 -13.75
C GLY A 222 9.30 14.08 -13.39
N ASP A 223 8.64 13.11 -14.03
CA ASP A 223 7.24 12.78 -13.73
C ASP A 223 7.06 12.30 -12.28
N THR A 224 5.88 12.56 -11.77
CA THR A 224 5.50 12.20 -10.40
C THR A 224 4.20 11.41 -10.40
N GLN A 225 4.17 10.34 -9.61
CA GLN A 225 2.95 9.60 -9.29
C GLN A 225 2.66 9.66 -7.78
N ILE A 226 1.38 9.73 -7.45
CA ILE A 226 0.90 9.66 -6.06
C ILE A 226 0.16 8.34 -5.88
N VAL A 227 0.55 7.59 -4.86
CA VAL A 227 -0.15 6.38 -4.42
C VAL A 227 -0.59 6.58 -2.99
N VAL A 228 -1.84 6.24 -2.69
CA VAL A 228 -2.38 6.29 -1.33
C VAL A 228 -2.95 4.94 -0.99
N LEU A 229 -2.44 4.36 0.09
CA LEU A 229 -2.88 3.08 0.63
C LEU A 229 -3.58 3.30 1.98
N SER A 230 -4.60 2.50 2.28
CA SER A 230 -5.11 2.34 3.65
C SER A 230 -4.81 0.94 4.15
N TYR A 231 -4.21 0.85 5.32
CA TYR A 231 -4.02 -0.38 6.07
C TYR A 231 -5.06 -0.45 7.18
N MET A 232 -5.82 -1.52 7.23
CA MET A 232 -7.02 -1.64 8.07
C MET A 232 -7.02 -2.96 8.79
N ILE A 233 -7.58 -2.95 10.01
CA ILE A 233 -7.81 -4.16 10.81
C ILE A 233 -9.22 -4.13 11.37
N THR A 234 -9.87 -5.30 11.46
CA THR A 234 -11.18 -5.44 12.12
C THR A 234 -11.39 -6.82 12.70
N ARG A 235 -12.21 -6.87 13.77
CA ARG A 235 -12.75 -8.09 14.40
C ARG A 235 -14.29 -8.03 14.53
N ASP A 236 -14.95 -7.10 13.84
CA ASP A 236 -16.35 -6.75 14.02
C ASP A 236 -17.32 -7.73 13.33
N GLY A 237 -16.82 -8.68 12.55
CA GLY A 237 -17.65 -9.66 11.85
C GLY A 237 -18.15 -10.83 12.71
N GLY A 238 -17.56 -11.05 13.89
CA GLY A 238 -17.97 -12.11 14.82
C GLY A 238 -17.32 -13.48 14.60
N ASN A 239 -16.64 -13.69 13.49
CA ASN A 239 -15.73 -14.82 13.24
C ASN A 239 -14.71 -14.46 12.15
N ASN A 240 -13.66 -15.28 11.99
CA ASN A 240 -12.57 -15.02 11.06
C ASN A 240 -13.04 -14.68 9.64
N LEU A 241 -14.00 -15.42 9.09
CA LEU A 241 -14.49 -15.22 7.71
C LEU A 241 -15.37 -13.95 7.61
N GLN A 242 -16.26 -13.73 8.58
CA GLN A 242 -17.10 -12.54 8.60
C GLN A 242 -16.27 -11.26 8.86
N ASN A 243 -15.11 -11.38 9.48
CA ASN A 243 -14.15 -10.28 9.61
C ASN A 243 -13.62 -9.81 8.23
N VAL A 244 -13.50 -10.70 7.23
CA VAL A 244 -13.17 -10.31 5.85
C VAL A 244 -14.29 -9.46 5.25
N CYS A 245 -15.57 -9.81 5.45
CA CYS A 245 -16.69 -9.01 4.99
C CYS A 245 -16.76 -7.64 5.69
N ALA A 246 -16.52 -7.61 7.00
CA ALA A 246 -16.44 -6.37 7.78
C ALA A 246 -15.29 -5.48 7.28
N LEU A 247 -14.15 -6.08 6.96
CA LEU A 247 -12.99 -5.39 6.38
C LEU A 247 -13.29 -4.75 5.03
N GLN A 248 -14.00 -5.45 4.14
CA GLN A 248 -14.43 -4.90 2.85
C GLN A 248 -15.37 -3.71 3.02
N SER A 249 -16.26 -3.74 4.02
CA SER A 249 -17.14 -2.62 4.36
C SER A 249 -16.36 -1.44 4.97
N LEU A 250 -15.38 -1.74 5.83
CA LEU A 250 -14.47 -0.76 6.39
C LEU A 250 -13.66 -0.06 5.28
N SER A 251 -13.23 -0.81 4.27
CA SER A 251 -12.48 -0.28 3.14
C SER A 251 -13.29 0.69 2.28
N ASP A 252 -14.60 0.48 2.14
CA ASP A 252 -15.49 1.43 1.45
C ASP A 252 -15.61 2.75 2.24
N SER A 253 -15.61 2.65 3.57
CA SER A 253 -15.54 3.83 4.43
C SER A 253 -14.23 4.60 4.23
N ALA A 254 -13.09 3.91 4.20
CA ALA A 254 -11.79 4.53 3.93
C ALA A 254 -11.79 5.31 2.60
N LEU A 255 -12.31 4.72 1.53
CA LEU A 255 -12.41 5.37 0.22
C LEU A 255 -13.35 6.60 0.24
N LYS A 256 -14.48 6.50 0.93
CA LYS A 256 -15.42 7.61 1.10
C LYS A 256 -14.76 8.79 1.81
N TYR A 257 -14.03 8.51 2.90
CA TYR A 257 -13.32 9.56 3.64
C TYR A 257 -12.16 10.14 2.83
N TYR A 258 -11.44 9.31 2.10
CA TYR A 258 -10.39 9.76 1.19
C TYR A 258 -10.91 10.76 0.16
N TYR A 259 -12.01 10.46 -0.55
CA TYR A 259 -12.58 11.39 -1.53
C TYR A 259 -13.18 12.66 -0.91
N ASN A 260 -13.50 12.62 0.39
CA ASN A 260 -13.95 13.79 1.14
C ASN A 260 -12.79 14.50 1.87
N ASP A 261 -11.56 14.16 1.53
CA ASP A 261 -10.33 14.72 2.12
C ASP A 261 -10.33 14.68 3.65
N PHE A 262 -10.90 13.63 4.22
CA PHE A 262 -10.98 13.41 5.67
C PHE A 262 -11.61 14.58 6.47
N LYS A 263 -12.29 15.51 5.83
CA LYS A 263 -12.81 16.75 6.43
C LYS A 263 -13.75 16.55 7.61
N THR A 264 -14.39 15.39 7.69
CA THR A 264 -15.32 15.06 8.78
C THR A 264 -14.63 14.40 9.98
N CYS A 265 -13.37 14.05 9.88
CA CYS A 265 -12.53 13.62 10.98
C CYS A 265 -11.80 14.83 11.54
N VAL A 266 -12.09 15.20 12.77
CA VAL A 266 -11.26 16.16 13.47
C VAL A 266 -9.91 15.49 13.75
N PRO A 267 -8.78 16.02 13.26
CA PRO A 267 -7.47 15.50 13.63
C PRO A 267 -7.37 15.48 15.15
N ILE A 268 -6.73 14.46 15.73
CA ILE A 268 -6.42 14.47 17.18
C ILE A 268 -5.59 15.72 17.41
N GLY A 269 -6.15 16.61 18.24
CA GLY A 269 -5.71 17.97 18.35
C GLY A 269 -4.20 18.12 18.47
N ILE A 270 -3.61 18.68 17.45
CA ILE A 270 -2.54 19.64 17.68
C ILE A 270 -3.29 20.88 18.15
N GLU A 271 -3.49 21.01 19.46
CA GLU A 271 -3.87 22.31 20.00
C GLU A 271 -2.72 23.26 19.66
N PRO A 272 -2.99 24.37 18.98
CA PRO A 272 -1.93 25.33 18.71
C PRO A 272 -1.36 25.80 20.05
N ILE A 273 -0.08 25.53 20.28
CA ILE A 273 0.64 25.96 21.49
C ILE A 273 0.71 27.51 21.57
N SER A 274 0.58 28.16 20.42
CA SER A 274 0.55 29.62 20.27
C SER A 274 -0.16 29.98 18.97
N SER A 275 -0.85 31.12 19.00
CA SER A 275 -1.38 31.77 17.79
C SER A 275 -0.32 32.66 17.10
N GLU A 276 0.87 32.78 17.67
CA GLU A 276 1.97 33.53 17.07
C GLU A 276 2.64 32.72 15.95
N ILE A 277 2.79 33.36 14.80
CA ILE A 277 3.55 32.81 13.68
C ILE A 277 5.04 32.92 13.98
N PRO A 278 5.78 31.84 14.12
CA PRO A 278 7.21 31.90 14.36
C PRO A 278 7.94 32.70 13.26
N GLN A 279 8.86 33.54 13.66
CA GLN A 279 9.64 34.39 12.74
C GLN A 279 10.94 33.70 12.28
N ARG A 280 11.33 32.63 12.95
CA ARG A 280 12.58 31.88 12.65
C ARG A 280 12.42 30.38 12.91
N TYR A 281 13.26 29.62 12.25
CA TYR A 281 13.42 28.20 12.58
C TYR A 281 14.13 28.07 13.91
N GLU A 282 13.57 27.29 14.82
CA GLU A 282 14.15 27.04 16.13
C GLU A 282 13.88 25.61 16.57
N LEU A 283 14.89 24.96 17.13
CA LEU A 283 14.77 23.69 17.81
C LEU A 283 15.26 23.89 19.24
N LEU A 284 14.36 23.78 20.19
CA LEU A 284 14.68 23.88 21.60
C LEU A 284 15.19 22.54 22.13
N GLN A 285 15.96 22.61 23.20
CA GLN A 285 16.45 21.41 23.88
C GLN A 285 15.28 20.58 24.38
N ASN A 286 15.38 19.28 24.20
CA ASN A 286 14.38 18.35 24.70
C ASN A 286 14.30 18.36 26.22
N TYR A 287 13.08 18.19 26.76
CA TYR A 287 12.87 18.13 28.20
C TYR A 287 11.92 16.97 28.55
N PRO A 288 12.25 16.16 29.58
CA PRO A 288 13.51 16.14 30.31
C PRO A 288 14.70 15.67 29.47
N ASN A 289 15.90 16.10 29.85
CA ASN A 289 17.16 15.64 29.26
C ASN A 289 18.19 15.48 30.40
N PRO A 290 18.69 14.24 30.70
CA PRO A 290 18.39 12.99 30.01
C PRO A 290 16.92 12.58 30.13
N PHE A 291 16.41 11.82 29.13
CA PHE A 291 15.03 11.35 29.10
C PHE A 291 14.89 9.89 29.55
N ASN A 292 13.74 9.58 30.17
CA ASN A 292 13.38 8.21 30.55
C ASN A 292 11.86 8.13 30.84
N PRO A 293 11.05 7.37 30.12
CA PRO A 293 11.25 6.85 28.74
C PRO A 293 10.83 7.85 27.66
N MET A 294 10.30 9.02 28.02
CA MET A 294 9.77 10.03 27.08
C MET A 294 10.42 11.39 27.26
N THR A 295 10.51 12.16 26.17
CA THR A 295 10.93 13.56 26.18
C THR A 295 10.02 14.37 25.26
N LYS A 296 9.96 15.68 25.48
CA LYS A 296 9.25 16.63 24.62
C LYS A 296 10.27 17.39 23.77
N LEU A 297 10.02 17.42 22.47
CA LEU A 297 10.73 18.28 21.53
C LEU A 297 9.84 19.47 21.19
N ARG A 298 10.40 20.68 21.26
CA ARG A 298 9.74 21.92 20.78
C ARG A 298 10.53 22.46 19.61
N PHE A 299 9.84 22.78 18.55
CA PHE A 299 10.44 23.43 17.39
C PHE A 299 9.50 24.49 16.82
N SER A 300 10.09 25.45 16.13
CA SER A 300 9.37 26.53 15.45
C SER A 300 9.69 26.51 13.97
N ILE A 301 8.65 26.58 13.14
CA ILE A 301 8.78 26.65 11.69
C ILE A 301 8.03 27.90 11.23
N PRO A 302 8.73 28.92 10.67
CA PRO A 302 8.04 30.07 10.08
C PRO A 302 7.27 29.61 8.84
N LEU A 303 6.07 30.17 8.66
CA LEU A 303 5.36 29.99 7.39
C LEU A 303 6.14 30.77 6.33
N SER A 304 6.70 30.06 5.34
CA SER A 304 7.21 30.73 4.16
C SER A 304 6.04 31.40 3.47
N ARG A 305 6.01 32.74 3.45
CA ARG A 305 5.12 33.43 2.53
C ARG A 305 5.56 33.04 1.12
N GLY A 306 4.70 32.31 0.42
CA GLY A 306 4.87 32.13 -1.01
C GLY A 306 4.98 33.52 -1.62
N VAL A 307 6.11 33.82 -2.25
CA VAL A 307 6.22 35.00 -3.09
C VAL A 307 5.30 34.70 -4.27
N ALA A 308 4.14 35.34 -4.29
CA ALA A 308 3.35 35.42 -5.49
C ALA A 308 4.11 36.32 -6.45
N GLU A 309 4.73 35.77 -7.48
CA GLU A 309 5.05 36.40 -8.73
C GLU A 309 4.13 35.88 -9.82
#